data_19bcdf12292f672f7227840d5e1cdab7
#
_entry.id   19bcdf12292f672f7227840d5e1cdab7
#
_cell.length_a   1.000
_cell.length_b   1.000
_cell.length_c   1.000
_cell.angle_alpha   90.00
_cell.angle_beta   90.00
_cell.angle_gamma   90.00
#
_symmetry.space_group_name_H-M   'P 1'
#
loop_
_entity.id
_entity.type
_entity.pdbx_description
1 polymer ?
#
loop_
_entity_poly.entity_id
_entity_poly.type
_entity_poly.pdbx_seq_one_letter_code
_entity_poly.pdbx_strand_id
1 'polypeptide(L)'
;MQQLMTDQPIIEAVRFVLRPPRKSDAGLIAMYASDERVARDSRAIPHPLPPGAIEAMIDRALTPDRTEDTYVIDGSATGHAEAIGVISLNKMDRDQTEVFFWIAPAFWNAGFATEAVGAIIAANPTKAIRFFAESFQDNPRSARVLTNCGFDYLGDAEAFSVARNAVLPTWTYTRKTGL
;
A
#
# COMPACT_ATOMS: atom_id res chain seq x y z
N MET A 1 -4.12 16.14 -24.52
CA MET A 1 -4.33 14.94 -23.70
C MET A 1 -4.63 15.41 -22.27
N GLN A 2 -5.90 15.44 -21.87
CA GLN A 2 -6.27 15.85 -20.53
C GLN A 2 -5.72 14.80 -19.54
N GLN A 3 -4.75 15.21 -18.74
CA GLN A 3 -4.36 14.46 -17.57
C GLN A 3 -5.59 14.42 -16.65
N LEU A 4 -6.14 13.24 -16.44
CA LEU A 4 -7.20 13.04 -15.46
C LEU A 4 -6.62 13.47 -14.10
N MET A 5 -6.99 14.68 -13.67
CA MET A 5 -6.62 15.15 -12.33
C MET A 5 -7.48 14.36 -11.34
N THR A 6 -6.84 13.45 -10.66
CA THR A 6 -7.46 12.82 -9.49
C THR A 6 -7.49 13.85 -8.37
N ASP A 7 -8.56 13.88 -7.59
CA ASP A 7 -8.69 14.71 -6.38
C ASP A 7 -7.79 14.20 -5.23
N GLN A 8 -6.98 13.19 -5.50
CA GLN A 8 -6.08 12.56 -4.55
C GLN A 8 -4.87 13.46 -4.29
N PRO A 9 -4.61 13.89 -3.04
CA PRO A 9 -3.49 14.78 -2.74
C PRO A 9 -2.15 14.09 -2.87
N ILE A 10 -1.11 14.85 -3.23
CA ILE A 10 0.27 14.42 -3.11
C ILE A 10 0.70 14.62 -1.67
N ILE A 11 1.32 13.61 -1.06
CA ILE A 11 1.78 13.64 0.33
C ILE A 11 3.31 13.61 0.32
N GLU A 12 3.93 14.61 0.93
CA GLU A 12 5.38 14.69 1.02
C GLU A 12 5.92 13.95 2.24
N ALA A 13 7.02 13.24 2.06
CA ALA A 13 7.81 12.63 3.11
C ALA A 13 9.28 13.07 2.95
N VAL A 14 10.18 12.60 3.82
CA VAL A 14 11.58 13.05 3.80
C VAL A 14 12.32 12.52 2.55
N ARG A 15 12.16 11.24 2.24
CA ARG A 15 12.92 10.58 1.17
C ARG A 15 12.13 10.36 -0.11
N PHE A 16 10.84 10.65 -0.11
CA PHE A 16 9.96 10.40 -1.25
C PHE A 16 8.70 11.25 -1.16
N VAL A 17 7.91 11.22 -2.23
CA VAL A 17 6.52 11.67 -2.22
C VAL A 17 5.60 10.47 -2.44
N LEU A 18 4.38 10.56 -1.91
CA LEU A 18 3.30 9.65 -2.21
C LEU A 18 2.40 10.35 -3.23
N ARG A 19 2.29 9.78 -4.40
CA ARG A 19 1.52 10.36 -5.51
C ARG A 19 0.57 9.35 -6.15
N PRO A 20 -0.49 9.81 -6.83
CA PRO A 20 -1.29 8.91 -7.64
C PRO A 20 -0.44 8.17 -8.67
N PRO A 21 -0.81 6.93 -9.04
CA PRO A 21 -0.09 6.22 -10.08
C PRO A 21 -0.24 6.91 -11.44
N ARG A 22 0.73 6.67 -12.31
CA ARG A 22 0.73 7.09 -13.70
C ARG A 22 0.76 5.85 -14.59
N LYS A 23 0.24 5.94 -15.78
CA LYS A 23 0.31 4.82 -16.75
C LYS A 23 1.75 4.37 -17.00
N SER A 24 2.71 5.31 -16.98
CA SER A 24 4.14 5.03 -17.12
C SER A 24 4.76 4.22 -15.97
N ASP A 25 4.08 4.10 -14.83
CA ASP A 25 4.56 3.29 -13.70
C ASP A 25 4.38 1.79 -13.93
N ALA A 26 3.55 1.39 -14.88
CA ALA A 26 3.10 0.00 -15.03
C ALA A 26 4.25 -0.99 -15.18
N GLY A 27 5.26 -0.66 -15.97
CA GLY A 27 6.41 -1.54 -16.22
C GLY A 27 7.22 -1.83 -14.96
N LEU A 28 7.55 -0.79 -14.20
CA LEU A 28 8.35 -0.92 -12.98
C LEU A 28 7.56 -1.61 -11.86
N ILE A 29 6.31 -1.24 -11.68
CA ILE A 29 5.44 -1.89 -10.69
C ILE A 29 5.23 -3.37 -11.04
N ALA A 30 5.00 -3.70 -12.32
CA ALA A 30 4.84 -5.09 -12.76
C ALA A 30 6.10 -5.91 -12.50
N MET A 31 7.28 -5.34 -12.73
CA MET A 31 8.54 -6.00 -12.43
C MET A 31 8.64 -6.39 -10.95
N TYR A 32 8.30 -5.47 -10.05
CA TYR A 32 8.32 -5.73 -8.61
C TYR A 32 7.21 -6.67 -8.16
N ALA A 33 5.99 -6.49 -8.66
CA ALA A 33 4.83 -7.32 -8.30
C ALA A 33 4.94 -8.76 -8.83
N SER A 34 5.77 -9.00 -9.85
CA SER A 34 6.08 -10.33 -10.36
C SER A 34 6.99 -11.13 -9.41
N ASP A 35 7.62 -10.48 -8.45
CA ASP A 35 8.46 -11.17 -7.46
C ASP A 35 7.55 -11.93 -6.48
N GLU A 36 7.79 -13.24 -6.36
CA GLU A 36 7.01 -14.10 -5.47
C GLU A 36 7.01 -13.59 -4.02
N ARG A 37 8.12 -13.01 -3.58
CA ARG A 37 8.25 -12.48 -2.21
C ARG A 37 7.31 -11.31 -1.95
N VAL A 38 6.98 -10.52 -2.97
CA VAL A 38 5.98 -9.44 -2.88
C VAL A 38 4.57 -10.03 -2.94
N ALA A 39 4.32 -10.89 -3.91
CA ALA A 39 2.99 -11.46 -4.13
C ALA A 39 2.50 -12.28 -2.93
N ARG A 40 3.37 -13.09 -2.32
CA ARG A 40 3.01 -13.94 -1.18
C ARG A 40 2.58 -13.16 0.06
N ASP A 41 3.09 -11.94 0.23
CA ASP A 41 2.80 -11.08 1.37
C ASP A 41 1.58 -10.18 1.11
N SER A 42 1.03 -10.22 -0.10
CA SER A 42 -0.16 -9.51 -0.53
C SER A 42 -1.37 -10.46 -0.57
N ARG A 43 -2.55 -9.92 -0.26
CA ARG A 43 -3.80 -10.67 -0.44
C ARG A 43 -4.22 -10.75 -1.91
N ALA A 44 -3.91 -9.74 -2.71
CA ALA A 44 -4.52 -9.51 -4.01
C ALA A 44 -3.61 -9.72 -5.22
N ILE A 45 -2.29 -9.69 -5.06
CA ILE A 45 -1.35 -9.85 -6.17
C ILE A 45 -1.22 -11.32 -6.53
N PRO A 46 -1.61 -11.73 -7.75
CA PRO A 46 -1.46 -13.11 -8.18
C PRO A 46 0.00 -13.44 -8.51
N HIS A 47 0.35 -14.71 -8.42
CA HIS A 47 1.65 -15.22 -8.86
C HIS A 47 1.46 -16.54 -9.63
N PRO A 48 1.90 -16.66 -10.87
CA PRO A 48 2.56 -15.61 -11.71
C PRO A 48 1.63 -14.42 -11.98
N LEU A 49 2.21 -13.24 -12.15
CA LEU A 49 1.47 -12.03 -12.46
C LEU A 49 0.93 -12.10 -13.90
N PRO A 50 -0.40 -12.05 -14.12
CA PRO A 50 -0.95 -12.06 -15.48
C PRO A 50 -0.55 -10.82 -16.27
N PRO A 51 -0.34 -10.94 -17.60
CA PRO A 51 -0.14 -9.78 -18.47
C PRO A 51 -1.30 -8.79 -18.33
N GLY A 52 -0.99 -7.50 -18.25
CA GLY A 52 -1.99 -6.43 -18.14
C GLY A 52 -2.59 -6.22 -16.75
N ALA A 53 -2.19 -7.00 -15.75
CA ALA A 53 -2.75 -6.88 -14.39
C ALA A 53 -2.46 -5.53 -13.75
N ILE A 54 -1.24 -5.01 -13.92
CA ILE A 54 -0.85 -3.73 -13.33
C ILE A 54 -1.46 -2.56 -14.08
N GLU A 55 -1.53 -2.61 -15.40
CA GLU A 55 -2.22 -1.63 -16.22
C GLU A 55 -3.70 -1.51 -15.79
N ALA A 56 -4.36 -2.64 -15.58
CA ALA A 56 -5.75 -2.67 -15.09
C ALA A 56 -5.88 -2.09 -13.68
N MET A 57 -4.93 -2.37 -12.78
CA MET A 57 -4.88 -1.78 -11.44
C MET A 57 -4.74 -0.26 -11.51
N ILE A 58 -3.84 0.24 -12.35
CA ILE A 58 -3.65 1.69 -12.52
C ILE A 58 -4.89 2.34 -13.10
N ASP A 59 -5.51 1.73 -14.09
CA ASP A 59 -6.75 2.26 -14.67
C ASP A 59 -7.87 2.39 -13.62
N ARG A 60 -8.03 1.37 -12.76
CA ARG A 60 -8.99 1.45 -11.65
C ARG A 60 -8.64 2.54 -10.64
N ALA A 61 -7.36 2.69 -10.35
CA ALA A 61 -6.88 3.71 -9.40
C ALA A 61 -7.08 5.14 -9.89
N LEU A 62 -7.22 5.34 -11.20
CA LEU A 62 -7.41 6.65 -11.82
C LEU A 62 -8.89 6.98 -12.08
N THR A 63 -9.83 6.11 -11.77
CA THR A 63 -11.26 6.39 -11.95
C THR A 63 -11.78 7.33 -10.85
N PRO A 64 -12.72 8.25 -11.17
CA PRO A 64 -13.27 9.18 -10.18
C PRO A 64 -14.05 8.50 -9.05
N ASP A 65 -14.71 7.37 -9.35
CA ASP A 65 -15.56 6.60 -8.43
C ASP A 65 -14.82 5.43 -7.75
N ARG A 66 -13.50 5.49 -7.73
CA ARG A 66 -12.67 4.46 -7.09
C ARG A 66 -13.00 4.35 -5.60
N THR A 67 -12.93 3.14 -5.07
CA THR A 67 -13.14 2.84 -3.65
C THR A 67 -11.84 2.81 -2.85
N GLU A 68 -10.71 2.79 -3.55
CA GLU A 68 -9.37 2.70 -2.97
C GLU A 68 -8.47 3.78 -3.57
N ASP A 69 -7.81 4.54 -2.70
CA ASP A 69 -6.77 5.49 -3.11
C ASP A 69 -5.42 4.78 -3.14
N THR A 70 -4.81 4.71 -4.32
CA THR A 70 -3.51 4.07 -4.52
C THR A 70 -2.44 5.14 -4.67
N TYR A 71 -1.36 5.01 -3.90
CA TYR A 71 -0.18 5.87 -3.97
C TYR A 71 1.04 5.09 -4.40
N VAL A 72 1.81 5.66 -5.33
CA VAL A 72 3.16 5.21 -5.66
C VAL A 72 4.14 5.94 -4.75
N ILE A 73 5.07 5.21 -4.17
CA ILE A 73 6.16 5.77 -3.36
C ILE A 73 7.27 6.17 -4.34
N ASP A 74 7.38 7.47 -4.60
CA ASP A 74 8.28 8.04 -5.61
C ASP A 74 9.44 8.76 -4.95
N GLY A 75 10.63 8.17 -5.00
CA GLY A 75 11.87 8.71 -4.44
C GLY A 75 12.75 9.46 -5.44
N SER A 76 12.28 9.71 -6.66
CA SER A 76 13.11 10.28 -7.74
C SER A 76 13.69 11.65 -7.41
N ALA A 77 12.97 12.49 -6.67
CA ALA A 77 13.44 13.82 -6.28
C ALA A 77 14.61 13.80 -5.28
N THR A 78 14.84 12.69 -4.61
CA THR A 78 15.90 12.50 -3.61
C THR A 78 16.97 11.49 -4.04
N GLY A 79 17.02 11.16 -5.32
CA GLY A 79 18.00 10.23 -5.88
C GLY A 79 17.67 8.76 -5.72
N HIS A 80 16.45 8.42 -5.30
CA HIS A 80 15.94 7.05 -5.24
C HIS A 80 15.15 6.69 -6.49
N ALA A 81 14.62 5.48 -6.53
CA ALA A 81 13.82 5.01 -7.66
C ALA A 81 12.49 5.79 -7.79
N GLU A 82 12.00 5.90 -9.03
CA GLU A 82 10.71 6.51 -9.36
C GLU A 82 9.51 5.75 -8.78
N ALA A 83 9.66 4.45 -8.55
CA ALA A 83 8.73 3.65 -7.76
C ALA A 83 9.52 2.77 -6.81
N ILE A 84 9.26 2.89 -5.52
CA ILE A 84 9.88 2.09 -4.45
C ILE A 84 8.90 1.01 -3.99
N GLY A 85 7.62 1.31 -4.07
CA GLY A 85 6.53 0.46 -3.64
C GLY A 85 5.19 1.16 -3.81
N VAL A 86 4.16 0.56 -3.25
CA VAL A 86 2.78 1.05 -3.33
C VAL A 86 2.17 1.06 -1.93
N ILE A 87 1.41 2.09 -1.62
CA ILE A 87 0.56 2.15 -0.43
C ILE A 87 -0.85 2.53 -0.83
N SER A 88 -1.83 1.80 -0.34
CA SER A 88 -3.24 1.96 -0.69
C SER A 88 -4.09 2.19 0.54
N LEU A 89 -5.13 2.99 0.36
CA LEU A 89 -6.11 3.33 1.38
C LEU A 89 -7.50 2.88 0.92
N ASN A 90 -8.09 1.93 1.63
CA ASN A 90 -9.44 1.45 1.36
C ASN A 90 -10.40 2.00 2.42
N LYS A 91 -11.32 2.87 1.99
CA LYS A 91 -12.33 3.43 2.89
C LYS A 91 -13.31 2.35 3.30
N MET A 92 -13.43 2.16 4.60
CA MET A 92 -14.36 1.21 5.24
C MET A 92 -15.53 1.97 5.86
N ASP A 93 -16.50 1.22 6.37
CA ASP A 93 -17.61 1.79 7.15
C ASP A 93 -17.12 2.49 8.42
N ARG A 94 -17.94 3.39 8.97
CA ARG A 94 -17.71 4.08 10.25
C ARG A 94 -16.44 4.93 10.24
N ASP A 95 -16.16 5.59 9.12
CA ASP A 95 -14.99 6.49 8.95
C ASP A 95 -13.66 5.81 9.31
N GLN A 96 -13.56 4.52 9.01
CA GLN A 96 -12.32 3.76 9.12
C GLN A 96 -11.65 3.63 7.75
N THR A 97 -10.33 3.53 7.75
CA THR A 97 -9.54 3.31 6.54
C THR A 97 -8.57 2.17 6.75
N GLU A 98 -8.62 1.18 5.86
CA GLU A 98 -7.60 0.13 5.80
C GLU A 98 -6.38 0.62 5.05
N VAL A 99 -5.21 0.43 5.61
CA VAL A 99 -3.91 0.71 5.00
C VAL A 99 -3.29 -0.59 4.53
N PHE A 100 -2.94 -0.65 3.26
CA PHE A 100 -2.20 -1.76 2.68
C PHE A 100 -0.95 -1.23 1.98
N PHE A 101 0.18 -1.92 2.10
CA PHE A 101 1.43 -1.48 1.49
C PHE A 101 2.32 -2.66 1.14
N TRP A 102 3.16 -2.46 0.14
CA TRP A 102 4.29 -3.32 -0.14
C TRP A 102 5.46 -2.49 -0.67
N ILE A 103 6.66 -2.95 -0.39
CA ILE A 103 7.92 -2.34 -0.83
C ILE A 103 8.65 -3.34 -1.70
N ALA A 104 9.27 -2.86 -2.78
CA ALA A 104 10.10 -3.71 -3.62
C ALA A 104 11.28 -4.30 -2.81
N PRO A 105 11.61 -5.58 -2.98
CA PRO A 105 12.60 -6.26 -2.13
C PRO A 105 13.96 -5.56 -2.03
N ALA A 106 14.40 -4.90 -3.10
CA ALA A 106 15.66 -4.14 -3.08
C ALA A 106 15.69 -3.00 -2.06
N PHE A 107 14.53 -2.55 -1.59
CA PHE A 107 14.38 -1.43 -0.64
C PHE A 107 13.93 -1.89 0.76
N TRP A 108 13.91 -3.18 1.01
CA TRP A 108 13.55 -3.70 2.32
C TRP A 108 14.59 -3.34 3.40
N ASN A 109 14.15 -3.29 4.65
CA ASN A 109 14.97 -3.02 5.83
C ASN A 109 15.67 -1.64 5.81
N ALA A 110 15.12 -0.69 5.07
CA ALA A 110 15.65 0.67 4.96
C ALA A 110 14.69 1.73 5.53
N GLY A 111 13.59 1.33 6.15
CA GLY A 111 12.63 2.22 6.79
C GLY A 111 11.62 2.87 5.85
N PHE A 112 11.59 2.53 4.57
CA PHE A 112 10.67 3.13 3.60
C PHE A 112 9.20 2.90 3.94
N ALA A 113 8.83 1.67 4.32
CA ALA A 113 7.45 1.36 4.68
C ALA A 113 7.01 2.12 5.92
N THR A 114 7.84 2.19 6.95
CA THR A 114 7.56 2.95 8.18
C THR A 114 7.37 4.43 7.89
N GLU A 115 8.21 5.00 7.04
CA GLU A 115 8.08 6.41 6.61
C GLU A 115 6.79 6.63 5.81
N ALA A 116 6.43 5.71 4.89
CA ALA A 116 5.22 5.82 4.08
C ALA A 116 3.95 5.74 4.93
N VAL A 117 3.86 4.76 5.82
CA VAL A 117 2.71 4.62 6.73
C VAL A 117 2.62 5.83 7.67
N GLY A 118 3.75 6.30 8.19
CA GLY A 118 3.82 7.50 9.03
C GLY A 118 3.32 8.76 8.30
N ALA A 119 3.68 8.93 7.03
CA ALA A 119 3.22 10.04 6.21
C ALA A 119 1.70 9.99 5.97
N ILE A 120 1.15 8.81 5.71
CA ILE A 120 -0.30 8.62 5.56
C ILE A 120 -1.03 8.98 6.85
N ILE A 121 -0.55 8.52 7.99
CA ILE A 121 -1.16 8.81 9.29
C ILE A 121 -1.15 10.32 9.56
N ALA A 122 -0.02 10.98 9.34
CA ALA A 122 0.12 12.41 9.58
C ALA A 122 -0.79 13.24 8.67
N ALA A 123 -0.89 12.90 7.39
CA ALA A 123 -1.72 13.60 6.43
C ALA A 123 -3.21 13.26 6.58
N ASN A 124 -3.53 12.03 6.95
CA ASN A 124 -4.89 11.49 7.07
C ASN A 124 -5.80 11.93 5.91
N PRO A 125 -5.46 11.58 4.65
CA PRO A 125 -6.17 12.13 3.49
C PRO A 125 -7.62 11.68 3.37
N THR A 126 -7.98 10.58 4.01
CA THR A 126 -9.35 10.05 4.04
C THR A 126 -10.18 10.56 5.22
N LYS A 127 -9.59 11.38 6.10
CA LYS A 127 -10.22 11.87 7.35
C LYS A 127 -10.75 10.72 8.21
N ALA A 128 -9.98 9.65 8.30
CA ALA A 128 -10.34 8.49 9.09
C ALA A 128 -10.30 8.82 10.59
N ILE A 129 -11.25 8.30 11.35
CA ILE A 129 -11.19 8.32 12.82
C ILE A 129 -10.33 7.16 13.34
N ARG A 130 -10.11 6.15 12.51
CA ARG A 130 -9.33 4.97 12.84
C ARG A 130 -8.73 4.36 11.57
N PHE A 131 -7.46 4.01 11.64
CA PHE A 131 -6.80 3.17 10.64
C PHE A 131 -6.84 1.70 11.07
N PHE A 132 -6.99 0.83 10.10
CA PHE A 132 -6.94 -0.62 10.24
C PHE A 132 -5.87 -1.18 9.29
N ALA A 133 -5.20 -2.24 9.68
CA ALA A 133 -4.25 -2.94 8.82
C ALA A 133 -4.19 -4.42 9.18
N GLU A 134 -3.85 -5.24 8.20
CA GLU A 134 -3.75 -6.69 8.35
C GLU A 134 -2.43 -7.17 7.75
N SER A 135 -1.81 -8.15 8.41
CA SER A 135 -0.55 -8.76 7.99
C SER A 135 -0.64 -10.27 8.13
N PHE A 136 -0.17 -11.02 7.14
CA PHE A 136 0.01 -12.45 7.31
C PHE A 136 0.99 -12.74 8.43
N GLN A 137 0.73 -13.77 9.24
CA GLN A 137 1.55 -14.09 10.42
C GLN A 137 2.96 -14.53 10.05
N ASP A 138 3.17 -14.97 8.82
CA ASP A 138 4.50 -15.29 8.30
C ASP A 138 5.22 -14.09 7.65
N ASN A 139 4.68 -12.88 7.82
CA ASN A 139 5.30 -11.62 7.40
C ASN A 139 5.55 -10.70 8.61
N PRO A 140 6.51 -11.00 9.47
CA PRO A 140 6.78 -10.20 10.67
C PRO A 140 7.32 -8.79 10.36
N ARG A 141 7.88 -8.57 9.17
CA ARG A 141 8.33 -7.22 8.75
C ARG A 141 7.18 -6.23 8.70
N SER A 142 6.05 -6.63 8.09
CA SER A 142 4.86 -5.79 7.99
C SER A 142 4.29 -5.47 9.38
N ALA A 143 4.20 -6.48 10.23
CA ALA A 143 3.76 -6.30 11.62
C ALA A 143 4.65 -5.30 12.38
N ARG A 144 5.95 -5.36 12.19
CA ARG A 144 6.91 -4.44 12.83
C ARG A 144 6.72 -3.01 12.33
N VAL A 145 6.48 -2.81 11.04
CA VAL A 145 6.16 -1.50 10.48
C VAL A 145 4.93 -0.90 11.16
N LEU A 146 3.87 -1.67 11.30
CA LEU A 146 2.63 -1.23 11.92
C LEU A 146 2.83 -0.84 13.40
N THR A 147 3.52 -1.68 14.17
CA THR A 147 3.80 -1.37 15.59
C THR A 147 4.71 -0.15 15.74
N ASN A 148 5.71 0.01 14.88
CA ASN A 148 6.57 1.20 14.86
C ASN A 148 5.80 2.48 14.54
N CYS A 149 4.70 2.37 13.79
CA CYS A 149 3.81 3.50 13.48
C CYS A 149 2.68 3.69 14.51
N GLY A 150 2.76 3.02 15.66
CA GLY A 150 1.81 3.19 16.76
C GLY A 150 0.49 2.45 16.58
N PHE A 151 0.43 1.45 15.72
CA PHE A 151 -0.72 0.55 15.66
C PHE A 151 -0.70 -0.42 16.81
N ASP A 152 -1.87 -0.69 17.35
CA ASP A 152 -2.09 -1.68 18.40
C ASP A 152 -2.62 -2.98 17.79
N TYR A 153 -2.15 -4.10 18.30
CA TYR A 153 -2.67 -5.40 17.92
C TYR A 153 -4.15 -5.51 18.33
N LEU A 154 -4.98 -5.95 17.39
CA LEU A 154 -6.43 -6.07 17.58
C LEU A 154 -6.85 -7.52 17.82
N GLY A 155 -6.31 -8.46 17.05
CA GLY A 155 -6.64 -9.88 17.16
C GLY A 155 -6.14 -10.69 15.98
N ASP A 156 -6.28 -12.02 16.10
CA ASP A 156 -6.01 -12.95 15.02
C ASP A 156 -7.21 -13.04 14.09
N ALA A 157 -6.93 -13.22 12.80
CA ALA A 157 -7.92 -13.42 11.77
C ALA A 157 -7.36 -14.32 10.67
N GLU A 158 -8.06 -14.41 9.56
CA GLU A 158 -7.66 -15.17 8.39
C GLU A 158 -7.93 -14.33 7.13
N ALA A 159 -7.11 -14.51 6.10
CA ALA A 159 -7.34 -13.89 4.81
C ALA A 159 -6.91 -14.84 3.68
N PHE A 160 -7.61 -14.75 2.56
CA PHE A 160 -7.24 -15.50 1.36
C PHE A 160 -6.08 -14.81 0.66
N SER A 161 -5.06 -15.58 0.32
CA SER A 161 -3.93 -15.13 -0.52
C SER A 161 -4.12 -15.64 -1.94
N VAL A 162 -4.27 -14.73 -2.89
CA VAL A 162 -4.41 -15.10 -4.31
C VAL A 162 -3.16 -15.83 -4.81
N ALA A 163 -1.97 -15.32 -4.46
CA ALA A 163 -0.71 -15.92 -4.89
C ALA A 163 -0.51 -17.33 -4.34
N ARG A 164 -0.93 -17.57 -3.10
CA ARG A 164 -0.76 -18.87 -2.43
C ARG A 164 -1.96 -19.79 -2.55
N ASN A 165 -3.06 -19.27 -3.11
CA ASN A 165 -4.32 -20.00 -3.28
C ASN A 165 -4.77 -20.69 -1.98
N ALA A 166 -4.72 -19.97 -0.87
CA ALA A 166 -5.04 -20.52 0.46
C ALA A 166 -5.55 -19.44 1.40
N VAL A 167 -6.38 -19.83 2.35
CA VAL A 167 -6.71 -19.01 3.52
C VAL A 167 -5.59 -19.20 4.56
N LEU A 168 -5.01 -18.11 5.00
CA LEU A 168 -3.84 -18.11 5.88
C LEU A 168 -4.08 -17.22 7.10
N PRO A 169 -3.48 -17.55 8.25
CA PRO A 169 -3.66 -16.76 9.46
C PRO A 169 -3.02 -15.38 9.31
N THR A 170 -3.72 -14.40 9.86
CA THR A 170 -3.29 -12.99 9.90
C THR A 170 -3.29 -12.43 11.31
N TRP A 171 -2.57 -11.33 11.50
CA TRP A 171 -2.70 -10.42 12.62
C TRP A 171 -3.39 -9.15 12.13
N THR A 172 -4.33 -8.65 12.93
CA THR A 172 -5.01 -7.38 12.66
C THR A 172 -4.57 -6.31 13.64
N TYR A 173 -4.49 -5.08 13.13
CA TYR A 173 -3.99 -3.92 13.86
C TYR A 173 -4.91 -2.73 13.66
N THR A 174 -4.93 -1.85 14.64
CA THR A 174 -5.71 -0.63 14.58
C THR A 174 -4.95 0.54 15.19
N ARG A 175 -5.22 1.74 14.66
CA ARG A 175 -4.70 2.99 15.22
C ARG A 175 -5.77 4.06 15.20
N LYS A 176 -6.07 4.65 16.35
CA LYS A 176 -6.93 5.84 16.42
C LYS A 176 -6.20 7.05 15.86
N THR A 177 -6.97 7.95 15.25
CA THR A 177 -6.50 9.27 14.84
C THR A 177 -6.85 10.31 15.90
N GLY A 178 -6.46 11.58 15.69
CA GLY A 178 -6.84 12.68 16.56
C GLY A 178 -8.21 13.30 16.24
N LEU A 179 -8.97 12.70 15.34
CA LEU A 179 -10.31 13.19 14.95
C LEU A 179 -11.40 12.65 15.88
#